data_ef5649ecc4352e9dc2d5e2b9bee2c6d6
#
_entry.id   ef5649ecc4352e9dc2d5e2b9bee2c6d6
#
_cell.length_a   1.000
_cell.length_b   1.000
_cell.length_c   1.000
_cell.angle_alpha   90.00
_cell.angle_beta   90.00
_cell.angle_gamma   90.00
#
_symmetry.space_group_name_H-M   'P 1'
#
loop_
_entity.id
_entity.type
_entity.pdbx_description
1 polymer ?
#
loop_
_entity_poly.entity_id
_entity_poly.type
_entity_poly.pdbx_seq_one_letter_code
_entity_poly.pdbx_strand_id
1 'polypeptide(L)'
;SILYVFVFTIVLLRIWVEDAQSLLVAYGIVTAGIAIALQDLFKNFAGGVVLFVTGIYRVGDRIEINAKSGDVMDIGILYTTLMEIKEWVDGDQYSGRIFQIPNSFILNKTVKNYTRDFSFIWDEITIMLTYDSNYK
;
A
#
# COMPACT_ATOMS: atom_id res chain seq x y z
N SER A 1 31.67 23.64 24.29
CA SER A 1 31.60 22.82 23.12
C SER A 1 30.67 21.66 23.33
N ILE A 2 29.83 21.37 22.38
CA ILE A 2 28.78 20.35 22.41
C ILE A 2 29.31 18.96 22.81
N LEU A 3 30.52 18.62 22.34
CA LEU A 3 31.18 17.36 22.66
C LEU A 3 31.41 17.16 24.16
N TYR A 4 31.86 18.21 24.88
CA TYR A 4 32.05 18.12 26.35
C TYR A 4 30.74 17.95 27.09
N VAL A 5 29.69 18.62 26.67
CA VAL A 5 28.33 18.44 27.25
C VAL A 5 27.83 17.03 27.02
N PHE A 6 28.03 16.50 25.83
CA PHE A 6 27.61 15.11 25.48
C PHE A 6 28.38 14.08 26.31
N VAL A 7 29.72 14.21 26.39
CA VAL A 7 30.54 13.30 27.20
C VAL A 7 30.22 13.42 28.69
N PHE A 8 30.04 14.63 29.19
CA PHE A 8 29.64 14.86 30.58
C PHE A 8 28.28 14.25 30.92
N THR A 9 27.30 14.38 30.02
CA THR A 9 25.97 13.76 30.17
C THR A 9 26.07 12.25 30.22
N ILE A 10 26.89 11.65 29.35
CA ILE A 10 27.11 10.18 29.37
C ILE A 10 27.74 9.72 30.67
N VAL A 11 28.75 10.46 31.16
CA VAL A 11 29.41 10.13 32.42
C VAL A 11 28.47 10.27 33.61
N LEU A 12 27.67 11.33 33.65
CA LEU A 12 26.64 11.49 34.69
C LEU A 12 25.63 10.37 34.66
N LEU A 13 25.13 9.99 33.47
CA LEU A 13 24.21 8.86 33.31
C LEU A 13 24.83 7.54 33.79
N ARG A 14 26.13 7.34 33.55
CA ARG A 14 26.87 6.16 34.02
C ARG A 14 26.99 6.11 35.55
N ILE A 15 27.16 7.26 36.21
CA ILE A 15 27.26 7.32 37.69
C ILE A 15 25.90 7.13 38.37
N TRP A 16 24.80 7.62 37.71
CA TRP A 16 23.44 7.53 38.24
C TRP A 16 22.78 6.19 38.01
N VAL A 17 23.27 5.40 37.06
CA VAL A 17 22.69 4.08 36.74
C VAL A 17 23.58 3.01 37.30
N GLU A 18 23.25 2.55 38.50
CA GLU A 18 23.96 1.47 39.18
C GLU A 18 23.80 0.10 38.52
N ASP A 19 22.82 -0.04 37.61
CA ASP A 19 22.54 -1.28 36.91
C ASP A 19 22.39 -1.09 35.40
N ALA A 20 23.46 -1.45 34.66
CA ALA A 20 23.49 -1.40 33.20
C ALA A 20 22.40 -2.30 32.59
N GLN A 21 21.90 -3.30 33.29
CA GLN A 21 20.84 -4.20 32.84
C GLN A 21 19.48 -3.49 32.77
N SER A 22 19.20 -2.62 33.73
CA SER A 22 17.98 -1.79 33.73
C SER A 22 17.93 -0.83 32.52
N LEU A 23 19.08 -0.27 32.14
CA LEU A 23 19.18 0.57 30.94
C LEU A 23 18.92 -0.23 29.66
N LEU A 24 19.50 -1.44 29.54
CA LEU A 24 19.28 -2.29 28.38
C LEU A 24 17.81 -2.63 28.19
N VAL A 25 17.12 -2.94 29.30
CA VAL A 25 15.68 -3.20 29.27
C VAL A 25 14.89 -1.95 28.85
N ALA A 26 15.22 -0.79 29.42
CA ALA A 26 14.57 0.47 29.06
C ALA A 26 14.77 0.82 27.57
N TYR A 27 15.99 0.68 27.03
CA TYR A 27 16.28 0.86 25.60
C TYR A 27 15.49 -0.15 24.74
N GLY A 28 15.41 -1.41 25.17
CA GLY A 28 14.64 -2.44 24.48
C GLY A 28 13.15 -2.06 24.34
N ILE A 29 12.53 -1.58 25.41
CA ILE A 29 11.12 -1.16 25.42
C ILE A 29 10.91 0.05 24.49
N VAL A 30 11.76 1.07 24.59
CA VAL A 30 11.66 2.27 23.74
C VAL A 30 11.86 1.89 22.27
N THR A 31 12.86 1.09 21.95
CA THR A 31 13.14 0.65 20.58
C THR A 31 11.98 -0.17 20.01
N ALA A 32 11.41 -1.08 20.81
CA ALA A 32 10.24 -1.84 20.40
C ALA A 32 9.02 -0.93 20.13
N GLY A 33 8.79 0.07 20.99
CA GLY A 33 7.74 1.08 20.76
C GLY A 33 7.92 1.84 19.46
N ILE A 34 9.14 2.29 19.16
CA ILE A 34 9.46 2.97 17.89
C ILE A 34 9.27 2.02 16.71
N ALA A 35 9.72 0.79 16.80
CA ALA A 35 9.57 -0.21 15.75
C ALA A 35 8.10 -0.47 15.41
N ILE A 36 7.24 -0.58 16.42
CA ILE A 36 5.79 -0.74 16.25
C ILE A 36 5.18 0.51 15.63
N ALA A 37 5.57 1.70 16.07
CA ALA A 37 5.07 2.96 15.54
C ALA A 37 5.40 3.15 14.04
N LEU A 38 6.55 2.66 13.60
CA LEU A 38 7.01 2.76 12.21
C LEU A 38 6.65 1.55 11.34
N GLN A 39 6.00 0.53 11.90
CA GLN A 39 5.72 -0.74 11.23
C GLN A 39 5.03 -0.56 9.88
N ASP A 40 4.00 0.28 9.81
CA ASP A 40 3.24 0.46 8.58
C ASP A 40 4.02 1.22 7.51
N LEU A 41 4.91 2.12 7.90
CA LEU A 41 5.83 2.78 6.99
C LEU A 41 6.74 1.75 6.30
N PHE A 42 7.35 0.86 7.09
CA PHE A 42 8.23 -0.19 6.57
C PHE A 42 7.48 -1.21 5.70
N LYS A 43 6.25 -1.59 6.08
CA LYS A 43 5.41 -2.47 5.24
C LYS A 43 5.11 -1.84 3.89
N ASN A 44 4.76 -0.56 3.86
CA ASN A 44 4.48 0.14 2.61
C ASN A 44 5.72 0.28 1.73
N PHE A 45 6.86 0.59 2.32
CA PHE A 45 8.13 0.62 1.61
C PHE A 45 8.49 -0.76 1.02
N ALA A 46 8.38 -1.83 1.82
CA ALA A 46 8.61 -3.19 1.35
C ALA A 46 7.64 -3.57 0.21
N GLY A 47 6.36 -3.20 0.33
CA GLY A 47 5.37 -3.36 -0.72
C GLY A 47 5.76 -2.66 -2.02
N GLY A 48 6.25 -1.41 -1.94
CA GLY A 48 6.75 -0.67 -3.10
C GLY A 48 7.95 -1.35 -3.77
N VAL A 49 8.89 -1.86 -2.99
CA VAL A 49 10.04 -2.62 -3.51
C VAL A 49 9.58 -3.89 -4.21
N VAL A 50 8.65 -4.64 -3.63
CA VAL A 50 8.08 -5.85 -4.25
C VAL A 50 7.39 -5.50 -5.56
N LEU A 51 6.59 -4.43 -5.62
CA LEU A 51 5.96 -3.96 -6.86
C LEU A 51 6.99 -3.67 -7.95
N PHE A 52 8.04 -2.95 -7.59
CA PHE A 52 9.09 -2.59 -8.54
C PHE A 52 9.82 -3.83 -9.11
N VAL A 53 10.13 -4.81 -8.25
CA VAL A 53 10.86 -6.02 -8.64
C VAL A 53 9.98 -6.99 -9.41
N THR A 54 8.75 -7.21 -8.97
CA THR A 54 7.86 -8.25 -9.54
C THR A 54 6.98 -7.75 -10.67
N GLY A 55 6.67 -6.45 -10.68
CA GLY A 55 5.75 -5.85 -11.62
C GLY A 55 4.37 -6.53 -11.59
N ILE A 56 3.82 -6.82 -10.42
CA ILE A 56 2.48 -7.41 -10.23
C ILE A 56 1.43 -6.62 -11.00
N TYR A 57 1.54 -5.29 -10.98
CA TYR A 57 0.84 -4.36 -11.85
C TYR A 57 1.75 -3.20 -12.23
N ARG A 58 1.40 -2.46 -13.25
CA ARG A 58 2.15 -1.32 -13.80
C ARG A 58 1.22 -0.12 -13.97
N VAL A 59 1.83 1.05 -14.19
CA VAL A 59 1.08 2.25 -14.59
C VAL A 59 0.33 1.94 -15.90
N GLY A 60 -0.95 2.23 -15.93
CA GLY A 60 -1.87 1.93 -17.02
C GLY A 60 -2.65 0.62 -16.87
N ASP A 61 -2.30 -0.24 -15.90
CA ASP A 61 -3.05 -1.46 -15.65
C ASP A 61 -4.36 -1.15 -14.91
N ARG A 62 -5.40 -1.93 -15.22
CA ARG A 62 -6.67 -1.96 -14.49
C ARG A 62 -6.62 -3.03 -13.41
N ILE A 63 -6.75 -2.62 -12.17
CA ILE A 63 -6.66 -3.52 -11.02
C ILE A 63 -7.86 -3.40 -10.08
N GLU A 64 -8.12 -4.49 -9.37
CA GLU A 64 -9.02 -4.51 -8.22
C GLU A 64 -8.23 -4.99 -7.00
N ILE A 65 -8.28 -4.22 -5.94
CA ILE A 65 -7.64 -4.53 -4.67
C ILE A 65 -8.54 -4.10 -3.51
N ASN A 66 -8.79 -5.00 -2.56
CA ASN A 66 -9.63 -4.73 -1.40
C ASN A 66 -11.04 -4.21 -1.79
N ALA A 67 -11.66 -4.82 -2.81
CA ALA A 67 -12.96 -4.47 -3.38
C ALA A 67 -13.04 -3.03 -3.98
N LYS A 68 -11.90 -2.42 -4.29
CA LYS A 68 -11.83 -1.16 -5.03
C LYS A 68 -11.17 -1.39 -6.37
N SER A 69 -11.80 -0.91 -7.42
CA SER A 69 -11.33 -1.02 -8.80
C SER A 69 -10.86 0.33 -9.32
N GLY A 70 -9.77 0.33 -10.08
CA GLY A 70 -9.25 1.54 -10.68
C GLY A 70 -8.11 1.28 -11.66
N ASP A 71 -7.82 2.28 -12.47
CA ASP A 71 -6.68 2.29 -13.37
C ASP A 71 -5.48 2.92 -12.65
N VAL A 72 -4.34 2.24 -12.68
CA VAL A 72 -3.10 2.68 -12.02
C VAL A 72 -2.54 3.89 -12.75
N MET A 73 -2.51 5.04 -12.06
CA MET A 73 -1.96 6.29 -12.60
C MET A 73 -0.49 6.49 -12.27
N ASP A 74 -0.11 6.14 -11.03
CA ASP A 74 1.25 6.31 -10.54
C ASP A 74 1.56 5.32 -9.43
N ILE A 75 2.82 4.90 -9.34
CA ILE A 75 3.32 4.00 -8.30
C ILE A 75 4.44 4.72 -7.55
N GLY A 76 4.10 5.26 -6.39
CA GLY A 76 5.04 5.87 -5.47
C GLY A 76 5.74 4.85 -4.57
N ILE A 77 6.66 5.33 -3.74
CA ILE A 77 7.43 4.48 -2.80
C ILE A 77 6.53 3.82 -1.75
N LEU A 78 5.53 4.54 -1.25
CA LEU A 78 4.66 4.09 -0.15
C LEU A 78 3.22 3.82 -0.60
N TYR A 79 2.75 4.51 -1.62
CA TYR A 79 1.37 4.49 -2.08
C TYR A 79 1.31 4.36 -3.60
N THR A 80 0.30 3.66 -4.08
CA THR A 80 -0.10 3.64 -5.49
C THR A 80 -1.35 4.49 -5.68
N THR A 81 -1.35 5.33 -6.70
CA THR A 81 -2.47 6.22 -7.06
C THR A 81 -3.30 5.57 -8.16
N LEU A 82 -4.61 5.48 -7.94
CA LEU A 82 -5.57 4.91 -8.88
C LEU A 82 -6.67 5.91 -9.23
N MET A 83 -7.11 5.85 -10.49
CA MET A 83 -8.33 6.49 -10.95
C MET A 83 -9.49 5.51 -10.78
N GLU A 84 -10.51 5.91 -10.03
CA GLU A 84 -11.63 5.04 -9.65
C GLU A 84 -12.54 4.73 -10.83
N ILE A 85 -12.97 3.46 -10.90
CA ILE A 85 -13.99 2.98 -11.84
C ILE A 85 -15.07 2.20 -11.09
N LYS A 86 -16.24 2.02 -11.71
CA LYS A 86 -17.37 1.16 -11.24
C LYS A 86 -18.19 1.67 -10.04
N GLU A 87 -17.74 2.62 -9.27
CA GLU A 87 -18.43 3.04 -8.04
C GLU A 87 -19.74 3.84 -8.30
N TRP A 88 -19.93 4.35 -9.50
CA TRP A 88 -21.05 5.23 -9.80
C TRP A 88 -22.06 4.70 -10.81
N VAL A 89 -21.62 3.83 -11.69
CA VAL A 89 -22.43 3.19 -12.71
C VAL A 89 -22.00 1.73 -12.82
N ASP A 90 -22.93 0.82 -13.02
CA ASP A 90 -22.63 -0.57 -13.39
C ASP A 90 -21.99 -0.62 -14.79
N GLY A 91 -20.74 -0.20 -14.85
CA GLY A 91 -19.94 -0.11 -16.07
C GLY A 91 -18.52 0.34 -15.80
N ASP A 92 -17.62 0.08 -16.71
CA ASP A 92 -16.19 0.41 -16.62
C ASP A 92 -15.89 1.90 -16.85
N GLN A 93 -16.79 2.79 -16.41
CA GLN A 93 -16.63 4.23 -16.55
C GLN A 93 -15.91 4.83 -15.35
N TYR A 94 -15.12 5.87 -15.64
CA TYR A 94 -14.44 6.65 -14.61
C TYR A 94 -15.44 7.45 -13.77
N SER A 95 -15.29 7.38 -12.45
CA SER A 95 -16.04 8.24 -11.53
C SER A 95 -15.48 9.66 -11.44
N GLY A 96 -14.27 9.89 -11.98
CA GLY A 96 -13.52 11.13 -11.85
C GLY A 96 -12.81 11.30 -10.51
N ARG A 97 -12.92 10.31 -9.62
CA ARG A 97 -12.24 10.31 -8.32
C ARG A 97 -10.89 9.61 -8.43
N ILE A 98 -9.91 10.15 -7.70
CA ILE A 98 -8.59 9.57 -7.54
C ILE A 98 -8.45 9.14 -6.08
N PHE A 99 -7.93 7.94 -5.85
CA PHE A 99 -7.64 7.45 -4.51
C PHE A 99 -6.27 6.81 -4.45
N GLN A 100 -5.72 6.73 -3.24
CA GLN A 100 -4.43 6.11 -3.00
C GLN A 100 -4.60 4.86 -2.14
N ILE A 101 -3.86 3.82 -2.50
CA ILE A 101 -3.78 2.58 -1.72
C ILE A 101 -2.37 2.41 -1.18
N PRO A 102 -2.22 1.93 0.06
CA PRO A 102 -0.91 1.60 0.61
C PRO A 102 -0.30 0.43 -0.17
N ASN A 103 0.99 0.53 -0.51
CA ASN A 103 1.69 -0.53 -1.24
C ASN A 103 1.77 -1.84 -0.46
N SER A 104 1.65 -1.79 0.87
CA SER A 104 1.57 -2.98 1.73
C SER A 104 0.39 -3.91 1.40
N PHE A 105 -0.64 -3.43 0.71
CA PHE A 105 -1.78 -4.26 0.32
C PHE A 105 -1.39 -5.43 -0.58
N ILE A 106 -0.36 -5.29 -1.41
CA ILE A 106 0.14 -6.39 -2.24
C ILE A 106 0.70 -7.56 -1.43
N LEU A 107 1.12 -7.31 -0.18
CA LEU A 107 1.70 -8.34 0.68
C LEU A 107 0.63 -9.18 1.40
N ASN A 108 -0.58 -8.64 1.56
CA ASN A 108 -1.61 -9.25 2.40
C ASN A 108 -3.03 -9.22 1.81
N LYS A 109 -3.22 -8.66 0.62
CA LYS A 109 -4.51 -8.62 -0.09
C LYS A 109 -4.40 -9.29 -1.45
N THR A 110 -5.51 -9.80 -1.95
CA THR A 110 -5.57 -10.30 -3.32
C THR A 110 -5.62 -9.12 -4.28
N VAL A 111 -4.75 -9.15 -5.27
CA VAL A 111 -4.72 -8.21 -6.39
C VAL A 111 -5.26 -8.94 -7.62
N LYS A 112 -6.31 -8.42 -8.23
CA LYS A 112 -6.80 -8.87 -9.53
C LYS A 112 -6.32 -7.86 -10.56
N ASN A 113 -5.60 -8.29 -11.58
CA ASN A 113 -5.16 -7.46 -12.69
C ASN A 113 -5.95 -7.89 -13.93
N TYR A 114 -6.68 -6.95 -14.53
CA TYR A 114 -7.58 -7.23 -15.66
C TYR A 114 -6.90 -7.04 -17.02
N THR A 115 -5.74 -6.40 -17.07
CA THR A 115 -5.12 -5.98 -18.34
C THR A 115 -3.73 -6.56 -18.60
N ARG A 116 -3.13 -7.26 -17.61
CA ARG A 116 -1.73 -7.68 -17.67
C ARG A 116 -1.44 -8.72 -18.75
N ASP A 117 -2.22 -9.79 -18.81
CA ASP A 117 -1.91 -10.97 -19.63
C ASP A 117 -2.89 -11.16 -20.78
N PHE A 118 -4.03 -10.46 -20.77
CA PHE A 118 -5.05 -10.54 -21.82
C PHE A 118 -5.43 -9.14 -22.26
N SER A 119 -5.51 -8.94 -23.57
CA SER A 119 -5.87 -7.65 -24.17
C SER A 119 -7.40 -7.41 -24.20
N PHE A 120 -8.19 -8.32 -23.69
CA PHE A 120 -9.65 -8.23 -23.62
C PHE A 120 -10.18 -8.78 -22.30
N ILE A 121 -11.25 -8.19 -21.82
CA ILE A 121 -11.98 -8.60 -20.63
C ILE A 121 -13.29 -9.23 -21.10
N TRP A 122 -13.69 -10.33 -20.47
CA TRP A 122 -15.01 -10.91 -20.71
C TRP A 122 -16.07 -9.95 -20.15
N ASP A 123 -17.00 -9.55 -21.00
CA ASP A 123 -18.14 -8.71 -20.64
C ASP A 123 -19.43 -9.39 -21.07
N GLU A 124 -20.48 -9.25 -20.26
CA GLU A 124 -21.78 -9.84 -20.50
C GLU A 124 -22.85 -8.75 -20.57
N ILE A 125 -23.46 -8.59 -21.73
CA ILE A 125 -24.51 -7.62 -21.95
C ILE A 125 -25.86 -8.34 -21.93
N THR A 126 -26.68 -8.03 -20.93
CA THR A 126 -28.06 -8.54 -20.87
C THR A 126 -28.99 -7.67 -21.70
N ILE A 127 -29.53 -8.22 -22.77
CA ILE A 127 -30.48 -7.54 -23.63
C ILE A 127 -31.87 -8.12 -23.40
N MET A 128 -32.84 -7.29 -23.01
CA MET A 128 -34.23 -7.69 -22.92
C MET A 128 -34.87 -7.72 -24.33
N LEU A 129 -35.27 -8.88 -24.77
CA LEU A 129 -35.98 -9.08 -26.05
C LEU A 129 -37.46 -9.33 -25.81
N THR A 130 -38.30 -8.82 -26.71
CA THR A 130 -39.72 -9.18 -26.80
C THR A 130 -39.90 -10.38 -27.74
N TYR A 131 -41.03 -11.06 -27.69
CA TYR A 131 -41.32 -12.21 -28.58
C TYR A 131 -41.28 -11.83 -30.08
N ASP A 132 -41.48 -10.57 -30.42
CA ASP A 132 -41.46 -10.06 -31.79
C ASP A 132 -40.08 -9.56 -32.24
N SER A 133 -39.06 -9.68 -31.39
CA SER A 133 -37.69 -9.22 -31.74
C SER A 133 -37.05 -10.19 -32.74
N ASN A 134 -36.42 -9.62 -33.77
CA ASN A 134 -35.62 -10.37 -34.74
C ASN A 134 -34.21 -10.58 -34.19
N TYR A 135 -33.91 -11.80 -33.76
CA TYR A 135 -32.63 -12.19 -33.12
C TYR A 135 -31.72 -13.03 -34.02
N LYS A 136 -31.92 -12.95 -35.34
CA LYS A 136 -31.06 -13.62 -36.33
C LYS A 136 -29.81 -12.81 -36.63
#